data_e28147d05a4e36aa07d6b473bf787d78
#
_entry.id   e28147d05a4e36aa07d6b473bf787d78
#
_cell.length_a   1.000
_cell.length_b   1.000
_cell.length_c   1.000
_cell.angle_alpha   90.00
_cell.angle_beta   90.00
_cell.angle_gamma   90.00
#
_symmetry.space_group_name_H-M   'P 1'
#
loop_
_entity.id
_entity.type
_entity.pdbx_description
1 polymer ?
#
loop_
_entity_poly.entity_id
_entity_poly.type
_entity_poly.pdbx_seq_one_letter_code
_entity_poly.pdbx_strand_id
1 'polypeptide(L)'
;RDLRGEMEEQKYLLQTLERDHQDRYVELDKRLSSLNEDPLAQFAQTEDPSQRTEFVKNSTIGSKGSERDQYGMAIDLMRARKFQEAISSFQELIETFPNGRYTANCFYWLGELFVATGDKELGRQNFMQVINLYPDNQKVPDALYKLGRIYIDLGDMEVGQRYLSRVMENHPHISEPKLTITYSESHTE
;
A
#
# COMPACT_ATOMS: atom_id res chain seq x y z
N ARG A 1 19.45 -4.50 34.04
CA ARG A 1 19.85 -3.36 33.21
C ARG A 1 19.94 -3.74 31.73
N ASP A 2 20.27 -5.01 31.44
CA ASP A 2 20.51 -5.47 30.05
C ASP A 2 19.21 -5.63 29.23
N LEU A 3 18.13 -6.13 29.84
CA LEU A 3 16.85 -6.37 29.15
C LEU A 3 16.21 -5.11 28.53
N ARG A 4 16.44 -3.94 29.13
CA ARG A 4 15.92 -2.69 28.59
C ARG A 4 16.69 -2.23 27.35
N GLY A 5 18.00 -2.46 27.35
CA GLY A 5 18.86 -2.19 26.19
C GLY A 5 18.53 -3.10 25.01
N GLU A 6 18.31 -4.40 25.27
CA GLU A 6 17.91 -5.37 24.25
C GLU A 6 16.54 -5.04 23.67
N MET A 7 15.57 -4.60 24.49
CA MET A 7 14.27 -4.14 24.00
C MET A 7 14.37 -2.86 23.14
N GLU A 8 15.22 -1.91 23.49
CA GLU A 8 15.44 -0.71 22.70
C GLU A 8 16.14 -1.02 21.37
N GLU A 9 17.10 -1.95 21.40
CA GLU A 9 17.80 -2.42 20.19
C GLU A 9 16.85 -3.21 19.27
N GLN A 10 16.03 -4.09 19.80
CA GLN A 10 15.02 -4.82 19.03
C GLN A 10 13.98 -3.86 18.45
N LYS A 11 13.53 -2.87 19.21
CA LYS A 11 12.60 -1.84 18.72
C LYS A 11 13.22 -1.02 17.59
N TYR A 12 14.49 -0.65 17.69
CA TYR A 12 15.22 0.06 16.66
C TYR A 12 15.39 -0.79 15.39
N LEU A 13 15.74 -2.08 15.54
CA LEU A 13 15.85 -3.03 14.45
C LEU A 13 14.51 -3.24 13.73
N LEU A 14 13.42 -3.39 14.50
CA LEU A 14 12.06 -3.50 13.94
C LEU A 14 11.66 -2.24 13.17
N GLN A 15 11.92 -1.06 13.69
CA GLN A 15 11.63 0.21 13.01
C GLN A 15 12.47 0.38 11.74
N THR A 16 13.72 -0.07 11.77
CA THR A 16 14.61 -0.01 10.59
C THR A 16 14.16 -1.00 9.54
N LEU A 17 13.79 -2.22 9.94
CA LEU A 17 13.28 -3.25 9.04
C LEU A 17 11.92 -2.86 8.43
N GLU A 18 11.03 -2.25 9.21
CA GLU A 18 9.77 -1.70 8.69
C GLU A 18 10.01 -0.57 7.68
N ARG A 19 11.00 0.29 7.93
CA ARG A 19 11.37 1.34 6.98
C ARG A 19 11.93 0.77 5.68
N ASP A 20 12.90 -0.13 5.75
CA ASP A 20 13.49 -0.78 4.57
C ASP A 20 12.45 -1.55 3.78
N HIS A 21 11.50 -2.16 4.47
CA HIS A 21 10.40 -2.86 3.87
C HIS A 21 9.45 -1.91 3.12
N GLN A 22 9.12 -0.78 3.73
CA GLN A 22 8.28 0.25 3.15
C GLN A 22 8.94 0.88 1.91
N ASP A 23 10.24 1.17 1.99
CA ASP A 23 11.01 1.70 0.87
C ASP A 23 11.08 0.72 -0.31
N ARG A 24 11.22 -0.59 -0.04
CA ARG A 24 11.19 -1.63 -1.07
C ARG A 24 9.81 -1.78 -1.72
N TYR A 25 8.73 -1.69 -0.93
CA TYR A 25 7.37 -1.75 -1.48
C TYR A 25 7.06 -0.55 -2.37
N VAL A 26 7.44 0.64 -1.95
CA VAL A 26 7.27 1.86 -2.75
C VAL A 26 8.07 1.74 -4.07
N GLU A 27 9.28 1.22 -4.02
CA GLU A 27 10.10 1.00 -5.22
C GLU A 27 9.52 -0.09 -6.13
N LEU A 28 9.03 -1.20 -5.56
CA LEU A 28 8.35 -2.26 -6.30
C LEU A 28 7.04 -1.77 -6.93
N ASP A 29 6.26 -1.00 -6.19
CA ASP A 29 5.00 -0.43 -6.69
C ASP A 29 5.26 0.54 -7.85
N LYS A 30 6.33 1.35 -7.76
CA LYS A 30 6.80 2.21 -8.84
C LYS A 30 7.26 1.41 -10.07
N ARG A 31 8.02 0.34 -9.87
CA ARG A 31 8.45 -0.56 -10.96
C ARG A 31 7.29 -1.31 -11.59
N LEU A 32 6.34 -1.82 -10.79
CA LEU A 32 5.11 -2.43 -11.30
C LEU A 32 4.28 -1.44 -12.10
N SER A 33 4.17 -0.20 -11.62
CA SER A 33 3.51 0.87 -12.37
C SER A 33 4.20 1.16 -13.69
N SER A 34 5.53 1.13 -13.73
CA SER A 34 6.31 1.36 -14.96
C SER A 34 6.33 0.15 -15.91
N LEU A 35 6.30 -1.08 -15.40
CA LEU A 35 6.30 -2.31 -16.23
C LEU A 35 4.93 -2.60 -16.85
N ASN A 36 3.85 -2.14 -16.25
CA ASN A 36 2.50 -2.27 -16.80
C ASN A 36 2.18 -1.17 -17.84
N GLU A 37 3.18 -0.40 -18.22
CA GLU A 37 3.07 0.56 -19.30
C GLU A 37 3.44 -0.08 -20.60
N ASP A 38 2.48 -0.05 -21.48
CA ASP A 38 2.57 -0.22 -22.93
C ASP A 38 2.43 -1.61 -23.56
N PRO A 39 1.19 -2.07 -23.62
CA PRO A 39 0.79 -2.71 -24.88
C PRO A 39 0.43 -1.68 -25.97
N LEU A 40 0.09 -0.43 -25.59
CA LEU A 40 -0.36 0.58 -26.56
C LEU A 40 0.75 1.46 -27.15
N ALA A 41 1.88 1.62 -26.50
CA ALA A 41 3.01 2.37 -27.07
C ALA A 41 3.70 1.64 -28.23
N GLN A 42 3.58 0.31 -28.33
CA GLN A 42 4.08 -0.44 -29.47
C GLN A 42 3.17 -0.33 -30.71
N PHE A 43 1.91 0.04 -30.54
CA PHE A 43 0.99 0.32 -31.69
C PHE A 43 1.06 1.75 -32.22
N ALA A 44 1.78 2.65 -31.56
CA ALA A 44 1.93 4.05 -32.01
C ALA A 44 2.98 4.24 -33.11
N GLN A 45 3.58 3.17 -33.65
CA GLN A 45 4.54 3.22 -34.76
C GLN A 45 3.92 2.88 -36.12
N THR A 46 2.62 2.78 -36.21
CA THR A 46 1.95 2.73 -37.53
C THR A 46 1.62 4.14 -38.04
N GLU A 47 2.25 4.45 -39.14
CA GLU A 47 2.26 5.72 -39.85
C GLU A 47 0.87 6.08 -40.41
N ASP A 48 0.08 6.93 -39.72
CA ASP A 48 -0.89 7.81 -40.38
C ASP A 48 -1.10 9.10 -39.58
N PRO A 49 -0.62 10.26 -40.05
CA PRO A 49 -0.73 11.54 -39.33
C PRO A 49 -2.14 12.10 -39.25
N SER A 50 -3.11 11.56 -39.99
CA SER A 50 -4.45 12.16 -40.13
C SER A 50 -5.42 11.77 -39.02
N GLN A 51 -5.15 10.71 -38.27
CA GLN A 51 -5.98 10.25 -37.12
C GLN A 51 -5.49 10.76 -35.76
N ARG A 52 -4.34 11.41 -35.73
CA ARG A 52 -3.68 11.88 -34.50
C ARG A 52 -4.31 13.15 -33.91
N THR A 53 -5.09 13.88 -34.69
CA THR A 53 -5.63 15.20 -34.30
C THR A 53 -6.96 15.14 -33.55
N GLU A 54 -7.73 14.06 -33.64
CA GLU A 54 -9.01 13.98 -32.91
C GLU A 54 -8.90 13.35 -31.51
N PHE A 55 -7.94 12.43 -31.30
CA PHE A 55 -7.72 11.83 -29.97
C PHE A 55 -7.07 12.82 -28.99
N VAL A 56 -6.23 13.73 -29.46
CA VAL A 56 -5.54 14.73 -28.64
C VAL A 56 -6.48 15.87 -28.21
N LYS A 57 -7.55 16.15 -28.98
CA LYS A 57 -8.50 17.22 -28.62
C LYS A 57 -9.51 16.86 -27.55
N ASN A 58 -9.74 15.59 -27.29
CA ASN A 58 -10.67 15.15 -26.22
C ASN A 58 -10.00 14.89 -24.87
N SER A 59 -8.67 14.99 -24.79
CA SER A 59 -7.89 14.82 -23.55
C SER A 59 -7.49 16.14 -22.88
N THR A 60 -7.95 17.28 -23.39
CA THR A 60 -7.54 18.60 -22.88
C THR A 60 -8.72 19.39 -22.35
N ILE A 61 -9.42 18.86 -21.34
CA ILE A 61 -10.31 19.68 -20.52
C ILE A 61 -9.87 19.47 -19.05
N GLY A 62 -9.09 20.44 -18.55
CA GLY A 62 -8.69 20.54 -17.15
C GLY A 62 -7.55 19.58 -16.76
N SER A 63 -6.30 19.96 -17.06
CA SER A 63 -5.12 19.13 -16.80
C SER A 63 -4.76 19.10 -15.30
N LYS A 64 -5.48 18.33 -14.52
CA LYS A 64 -4.84 17.50 -13.50
C LYS A 64 -4.24 16.32 -14.26
N GLY A 65 -2.94 16.05 -14.09
CA GLY A 65 -2.24 14.97 -14.80
C GLY A 65 -2.97 13.63 -14.77
N SER A 66 -2.52 12.64 -15.53
CA SER A 66 -3.15 11.30 -15.53
C SER A 66 -3.24 10.72 -14.11
N GLU A 67 -4.13 9.77 -13.88
CA GLU A 67 -4.23 9.03 -12.59
C GLU A 67 -2.84 8.57 -12.13
N ARG A 68 -2.04 8.07 -13.05
CA ARG A 68 -0.67 7.65 -12.81
C ARG A 68 0.23 8.78 -12.31
N ASP A 69 0.19 9.94 -12.97
CA ASP A 69 1.05 11.07 -12.60
C ASP A 69 0.68 11.56 -11.20
N GLN A 70 -0.61 11.66 -10.89
CA GLN A 70 -1.10 12.03 -9.56
C GLN A 70 -0.70 11.00 -8.51
N TYR A 71 -0.79 9.70 -8.84
CA TYR A 71 -0.35 8.63 -7.93
C TYR A 71 1.17 8.71 -7.68
N GLY A 72 1.97 8.93 -8.73
CA GLY A 72 3.42 9.13 -8.62
C GLY A 72 3.77 10.31 -7.71
N MET A 73 3.08 11.44 -7.87
CA MET A 73 3.26 12.63 -7.01
C MET A 73 2.94 12.33 -5.53
N ALA A 74 1.85 11.61 -5.26
CA ALA A 74 1.48 11.23 -3.90
C ALA A 74 2.55 10.30 -3.26
N ILE A 75 3.09 9.35 -4.01
CA ILE A 75 4.20 8.50 -3.58
C ILE A 75 5.47 9.33 -3.28
N ASP A 76 5.81 10.29 -4.13
CA ASP A 76 6.98 11.15 -3.92
C ASP A 76 6.83 12.03 -2.67
N LEU A 77 5.61 12.54 -2.38
CA LEU A 77 5.30 13.24 -1.14
C LEU A 77 5.50 12.35 0.09
N MET A 78 5.03 11.10 0.02
CA MET A 78 5.23 10.13 1.09
C MET A 78 6.72 9.84 1.33
N ARG A 79 7.51 9.64 0.28
CA ARG A 79 8.97 9.46 0.36
C ARG A 79 9.68 10.68 0.97
N ALA A 80 9.21 11.88 0.62
CA ALA A 80 9.71 13.13 1.20
C ALA A 80 9.25 13.35 2.65
N ARG A 81 8.52 12.39 3.26
CA ARG A 81 7.93 12.45 4.60
C ARG A 81 6.94 13.59 4.80
N LYS A 82 6.40 14.12 3.72
CA LYS A 82 5.32 15.10 3.70
C LYS A 82 3.97 14.39 3.86
N PHE A 83 3.78 13.76 5.02
CA PHE A 83 2.69 12.80 5.23
C PHE A 83 1.31 13.42 5.08
N GLN A 84 1.09 14.64 5.56
CA GLN A 84 -0.21 15.31 5.42
C GLN A 84 -0.53 15.66 3.96
N GLU A 85 0.48 16.12 3.21
CA GLU A 85 0.34 16.41 1.78
C GLU A 85 0.07 15.10 1.00
N ALA A 86 0.76 14.02 1.33
CA ALA A 86 0.54 12.71 0.72
C ALA A 86 -0.87 12.17 1.00
N ILE A 87 -1.36 12.27 2.25
CA ILE A 87 -2.72 11.89 2.63
C ILE A 87 -3.74 12.64 1.77
N SER A 88 -3.63 13.98 1.70
CA SER A 88 -4.54 14.80 0.90
C SER A 88 -4.48 14.41 -0.59
N SER A 89 -3.28 14.15 -1.11
CA SER A 89 -3.09 13.77 -2.52
C SER A 89 -3.71 12.40 -2.84
N PHE A 90 -3.56 11.39 -1.97
CA PHE A 90 -4.21 10.09 -2.16
C PHE A 90 -5.74 10.18 -2.03
N GLN A 91 -6.26 10.99 -1.11
CA GLN A 91 -7.71 11.21 -0.96
C GLN A 91 -8.29 11.87 -2.21
N GLU A 92 -7.65 12.93 -2.73
CA GLU A 92 -8.06 13.59 -3.96
C GLU A 92 -8.04 12.63 -5.17
N LEU A 93 -7.06 11.74 -5.21
CA LEU A 93 -6.96 10.75 -6.28
C LEU A 93 -8.13 9.74 -6.23
N ILE A 94 -8.50 9.27 -5.04
CA ILE A 94 -9.67 8.37 -4.87
C ILE A 94 -10.97 9.08 -5.30
N GLU A 95 -11.13 10.37 -4.95
CA GLU A 95 -12.31 11.16 -5.35
C GLU A 95 -12.36 11.38 -6.86
N THR A 96 -11.21 11.64 -7.48
CA THR A 96 -11.10 11.90 -8.92
C THR A 96 -11.25 10.63 -9.75
N PHE A 97 -10.73 9.50 -9.25
CA PHE A 97 -10.70 8.19 -9.93
C PHE A 97 -11.24 7.08 -9.03
N PRO A 98 -12.54 7.09 -8.66
CA PRO A 98 -13.09 6.12 -7.69
C PRO A 98 -13.01 4.67 -8.14
N ASN A 99 -12.94 4.41 -9.45
CA ASN A 99 -12.75 3.10 -10.06
C ASN A 99 -11.42 3.01 -10.81
N GLY A 100 -10.46 3.81 -10.40
CA GLY A 100 -9.16 3.89 -11.03
C GLY A 100 -8.30 2.67 -10.74
N ARG A 101 -7.25 2.53 -11.55
CA ARG A 101 -6.30 1.42 -11.41
C ARG A 101 -5.53 1.46 -10.09
N TYR A 102 -5.26 2.67 -9.58
CA TYR A 102 -4.47 2.89 -8.36
C TYR A 102 -5.33 3.10 -7.12
N THR A 103 -6.65 3.10 -7.22
CA THR A 103 -7.54 3.42 -6.10
C THR A 103 -7.36 2.48 -4.91
N ALA A 104 -7.24 1.17 -5.16
CA ALA A 104 -6.94 0.21 -4.10
C ALA A 104 -5.57 0.45 -3.43
N ASN A 105 -4.57 0.81 -4.22
CA ASN A 105 -3.24 1.16 -3.71
C ASN A 105 -3.28 2.44 -2.88
N CYS A 106 -4.11 3.42 -3.27
CA CYS A 106 -4.31 4.65 -2.50
C CYS A 106 -4.89 4.36 -1.12
N PHE A 107 -5.92 3.50 -1.03
CA PHE A 107 -6.46 3.06 0.26
C PHE A 107 -5.39 2.36 1.10
N TYR A 108 -4.58 1.51 0.50
CA TYR A 108 -3.48 0.85 1.22
C TYR A 108 -2.49 1.87 1.79
N TRP A 109 -2.01 2.82 0.98
CA TRP A 109 -1.06 3.84 1.41
C TRP A 109 -1.64 4.82 2.43
N LEU A 110 -2.92 5.16 2.31
CA LEU A 110 -3.63 5.91 3.36
C LEU A 110 -3.65 5.14 4.67
N GLY A 111 -3.88 3.83 4.63
CA GLY A 111 -3.78 2.97 5.80
C GLY A 111 -2.41 3.06 6.47
N GLU A 112 -1.34 2.93 5.70
CA GLU A 112 0.04 3.06 6.19
C GLU A 112 0.34 4.44 6.77
N LEU A 113 -0.06 5.50 6.08
CA LEU A 113 0.15 6.88 6.51
C LEU A 113 -0.59 7.20 7.80
N PHE A 114 -1.85 6.79 7.94
CA PHE A 114 -2.62 7.01 9.16
C PHE A 114 -2.02 6.25 10.35
N VAL A 115 -1.60 5.00 10.16
CA VAL A 115 -0.88 4.25 11.21
C VAL A 115 0.42 4.97 11.59
N ALA A 116 1.21 5.42 10.61
CA ALA A 116 2.47 6.11 10.84
C ALA A 116 2.29 7.47 11.56
N THR A 117 1.16 8.14 11.34
CA THR A 117 0.81 9.41 12.00
C THR A 117 0.08 9.22 13.34
N GLY A 118 -0.16 7.96 13.77
CA GLY A 118 -0.72 7.61 15.05
C GLY A 118 -2.22 7.35 15.06
N ASP A 119 -2.92 7.53 13.93
CA ASP A 119 -4.34 7.25 13.81
C ASP A 119 -4.59 5.81 13.33
N LYS A 120 -4.43 4.85 14.26
CA LYS A 120 -4.62 3.42 13.96
C LYS A 120 -6.04 3.09 13.50
N GLU A 121 -7.05 3.85 13.93
CA GLU A 121 -8.44 3.59 13.55
C GLU A 121 -8.70 3.98 12.09
N LEU A 122 -8.25 5.14 11.62
CA LEU A 122 -8.31 5.49 10.21
C LEU A 122 -7.46 4.55 9.36
N GLY A 123 -6.29 4.15 9.86
CA GLY A 123 -5.46 3.14 9.22
C GLY A 123 -6.22 1.84 9.00
N ARG A 124 -6.85 1.31 10.05
CA ARG A 124 -7.68 0.11 10.02
C ARG A 124 -8.82 0.22 8.99
N GLN A 125 -9.54 1.34 8.99
CA GLN A 125 -10.63 1.58 8.06
C GLN A 125 -10.16 1.55 6.60
N ASN A 126 -9.04 2.18 6.29
CA ASN A 126 -8.49 2.21 4.93
C ASN A 126 -8.02 0.81 4.47
N PHE A 127 -7.37 0.01 5.32
CA PHE A 127 -7.04 -1.37 4.97
C PHE A 127 -8.28 -2.24 4.76
N MET A 128 -9.36 -2.01 5.52
CA MET A 128 -10.64 -2.70 5.29
C MET A 128 -11.26 -2.33 3.94
N GLN A 129 -11.12 -1.07 3.47
CA GLN A 129 -11.58 -0.69 2.13
C GLN A 129 -10.88 -1.50 1.04
N VAL A 130 -9.56 -1.71 1.16
CA VAL A 130 -8.81 -2.55 0.21
C VAL A 130 -9.43 -3.95 0.11
N ILE A 131 -9.70 -4.59 1.25
CA ILE A 131 -10.17 -5.97 1.31
C ILE A 131 -11.62 -6.10 0.82
N ASN A 132 -12.47 -5.14 1.18
CA ASN A 132 -13.91 -5.21 0.92
C ASN A 132 -14.29 -4.78 -0.50
N LEU A 133 -13.64 -3.73 -1.01
CA LEU A 133 -13.96 -3.15 -2.31
C LEU A 133 -13.10 -3.72 -3.45
N TYR A 134 -11.91 -4.22 -3.13
CA TYR A 134 -10.94 -4.68 -4.12
C TYR A 134 -10.35 -6.06 -3.76
N PRO A 135 -11.20 -7.10 -3.60
CA PRO A 135 -10.79 -8.40 -3.06
C PRO A 135 -9.72 -9.11 -3.90
N ASP A 136 -9.65 -8.81 -5.19
CA ASP A 136 -8.67 -9.40 -6.12
C ASP A 136 -7.40 -8.54 -6.29
N ASN A 137 -7.27 -7.44 -5.54
CA ASN A 137 -6.11 -6.56 -5.67
C ASN A 137 -4.88 -7.17 -4.97
N GLN A 138 -3.71 -6.93 -5.56
CA GLN A 138 -2.43 -7.41 -5.04
C GLN A 138 -2.08 -6.89 -3.64
N LYS A 139 -2.72 -5.81 -3.19
CA LYS A 139 -2.53 -5.24 -1.84
C LYS A 139 -3.37 -5.90 -0.76
N VAL A 140 -4.30 -6.82 -1.13
CA VAL A 140 -5.16 -7.53 -0.15
C VAL A 140 -4.36 -8.31 0.88
N PRO A 141 -3.35 -9.11 0.53
CA PRO A 141 -2.56 -9.84 1.53
C PRO A 141 -1.83 -8.92 2.50
N ASP A 142 -1.26 -7.83 1.99
CA ASP A 142 -0.57 -6.83 2.81
C ASP A 142 -1.56 -6.12 3.75
N ALA A 143 -2.75 -5.75 3.25
CA ALA A 143 -3.80 -5.12 4.05
C ALA A 143 -4.32 -6.08 5.15
N LEU A 144 -4.52 -7.37 4.85
CA LEU A 144 -4.88 -8.39 5.84
C LEU A 144 -3.82 -8.51 6.94
N TYR A 145 -2.55 -8.55 6.56
CA TYR A 145 -1.43 -8.60 7.51
C TYR A 145 -1.41 -7.36 8.41
N LYS A 146 -1.54 -6.16 7.84
CA LYS A 146 -1.57 -4.91 8.60
C LYS A 146 -2.76 -4.84 9.57
N LEU A 147 -3.94 -5.29 9.13
CA LEU A 147 -5.09 -5.41 10.02
C LEU A 147 -4.84 -6.36 11.17
N GLY A 148 -4.27 -7.54 10.89
CA GLY A 148 -3.91 -8.49 11.94
C GLY A 148 -3.00 -7.86 13.00
N ARG A 149 -1.96 -7.14 12.56
CA ARG A 149 -1.06 -6.40 13.45
C ARG A 149 -1.76 -5.32 14.27
N ILE A 150 -2.61 -4.51 13.63
CA ILE A 150 -3.36 -3.44 14.31
C ILE A 150 -4.25 -4.02 15.42
N TYR A 151 -4.98 -5.10 15.15
CA TYR A 151 -5.83 -5.73 16.17
C TYR A 151 -5.04 -6.33 17.33
N ILE A 152 -3.90 -6.97 17.06
CA ILE A 152 -2.98 -7.45 18.11
C ILE A 152 -2.49 -6.28 18.96
N ASP A 153 -2.06 -5.20 18.35
CA ASP A 153 -1.60 -4.00 19.06
C ASP A 153 -2.70 -3.32 19.90
N LEU A 154 -3.96 -3.50 19.51
CA LEU A 154 -5.13 -3.02 20.27
C LEU A 154 -5.56 -4.01 21.37
N GLY A 155 -4.90 -5.17 21.50
CA GLY A 155 -5.20 -6.20 22.47
C GLY A 155 -6.24 -7.22 22.04
N ASP A 156 -6.78 -7.13 20.83
CA ASP A 156 -7.72 -8.11 20.28
C ASP A 156 -6.98 -9.21 19.51
N MET A 157 -6.34 -10.09 20.28
CA MET A 157 -5.52 -11.18 19.76
C MET A 157 -6.31 -12.12 18.84
N GLU A 158 -7.57 -12.42 19.19
CA GLU A 158 -8.38 -13.38 18.43
C GLU A 158 -8.70 -12.86 17.04
N VAL A 159 -9.13 -11.61 16.94
CA VAL A 159 -9.41 -10.98 15.65
C VAL A 159 -8.13 -10.82 14.85
N GLY A 160 -7.04 -10.40 15.48
CA GLY A 160 -5.74 -10.27 14.83
C GLY A 160 -5.26 -11.58 14.21
N GLN A 161 -5.33 -12.68 14.96
CA GLN A 161 -4.96 -14.01 14.47
C GLN A 161 -5.83 -14.46 13.29
N ARG A 162 -7.13 -14.18 13.31
CA ARG A 162 -8.02 -14.49 12.17
C ARG A 162 -7.59 -13.79 10.87
N TYR A 163 -7.19 -12.53 10.95
CA TYR A 163 -6.68 -11.82 9.77
C TYR A 163 -5.35 -12.41 9.27
N LEU A 164 -4.44 -12.75 10.18
CA LEU A 164 -3.16 -13.37 9.83
C LEU A 164 -3.34 -14.77 9.21
N SER A 165 -4.27 -15.59 9.75
CA SER A 165 -4.59 -16.90 9.18
C SER A 165 -5.10 -16.80 7.75
N ARG A 166 -5.95 -15.80 7.44
CA ARG A 166 -6.43 -15.55 6.08
C ARG A 166 -5.29 -15.25 5.10
N VAL A 167 -4.23 -14.58 5.55
CA VAL A 167 -3.03 -14.37 4.70
C VAL A 167 -2.39 -15.70 4.36
N MET A 168 -2.21 -16.59 5.36
CA MET A 168 -1.57 -17.91 5.18
C MET A 168 -2.40 -18.83 4.28
N GLU A 169 -3.71 -18.85 4.44
CA GLU A 169 -4.62 -19.71 3.68
C GLU A 169 -4.70 -19.30 2.21
N ASN A 170 -4.81 -18.00 1.94
CA ASN A 170 -5.06 -17.50 0.59
C ASN A 170 -3.78 -17.13 -0.18
N HIS A 171 -2.67 -16.91 0.53
CA HIS A 171 -1.42 -16.43 -0.06
C HIS A 171 -0.20 -17.13 0.55
N PRO A 172 -0.08 -18.47 0.41
CA PRO A 172 0.99 -19.25 1.06
C PRO A 172 2.40 -18.81 0.66
N HIS A 173 2.57 -18.19 -0.51
CA HIS A 173 3.86 -17.70 -0.99
C HIS A 173 4.39 -16.46 -0.28
N ILE A 174 3.55 -15.77 0.51
CA ILE A 174 3.92 -14.55 1.26
C ILE A 174 4.31 -14.89 2.70
N SER A 175 4.09 -16.13 3.14
CA SER A 175 4.02 -16.52 4.56
C SER A 175 5.36 -16.85 5.21
N GLU A 176 6.47 -17.01 4.49
CA GLU A 176 7.63 -17.69 5.08
C GLU A 176 8.48 -16.92 6.09
N PRO A 177 8.74 -15.63 6.07
CA PRO A 177 9.54 -15.06 7.17
C PRO A 177 8.80 -14.16 8.16
N LYS A 178 7.56 -13.75 7.89
CA LYS A 178 6.90 -12.70 8.67
C LYS A 178 6.00 -13.19 9.80
N LEU A 179 5.54 -14.44 9.74
CA LEU A 179 4.54 -14.99 10.66
C LEU A 179 5.10 -15.90 11.74
N THR A 180 6.34 -16.35 11.60
CA THR A 180 6.96 -17.32 12.51
C THR A 180 7.34 -16.73 13.88
N ILE A 181 7.39 -15.40 14.00
CA ILE A 181 7.86 -14.74 15.23
C ILE A 181 6.79 -14.72 16.34
N THR A 182 5.50 -14.83 16.00
CA THR A 182 4.41 -14.72 16.98
C THR A 182 3.91 -16.04 17.52
N TYR A 183 4.30 -17.19 16.97
CA TYR A 183 3.77 -18.50 17.39
C TYR A 183 4.62 -19.21 18.46
N SER A 184 5.86 -18.78 18.72
CA SER A 184 6.76 -19.50 19.64
C SER A 184 6.67 -19.08 21.11
N GLU A 185 5.97 -18.00 21.44
CA GLU A 185 5.93 -17.48 22.81
C GLU A 185 4.69 -17.81 23.63
N SER A 186 3.67 -18.47 23.07
CA SER A 186 2.43 -18.77 23.80
C SER A 186 2.21 -20.23 24.18
N HIS A 187 3.19 -21.12 24.01
CA HIS A 187 3.05 -22.53 24.39
C HIS A 187 4.28 -23.05 25.16
N THR A 188 4.64 -22.38 26.26
CA THR A 188 5.48 -22.98 27.31
C THR A 188 4.92 -22.55 28.64
N GLU A 189 3.85 -23.22 29.07
CA GLU A 189 3.57 -23.59 30.48
C GLU A 189 2.64 -24.80 30.52
#